data_9f4883f1a63be2c44ff69f4ffce62e48
#
_entry.id   9f4883f1a63be2c44ff69f4ffce62e48
#
_cell.length_a   1.000
_cell.length_b   1.000
_cell.length_c   1.000
_cell.angle_alpha   90.00
_cell.angle_beta   90.00
_cell.angle_gamma   90.00
#
_symmetry.space_group_name_H-M   'P 1'
#
loop_
_entity.id
_entity.type
_entity.pdbx_description
1 polymer ?
#
loop_
_entity_poly.entity_id
_entity_poly.type
_entity_poly.pdbx_seq_one_letter_code
_entity_poly.pdbx_strand_id
1 'polypeptide(L)'
;MNNKKTYRILIIVLMIIGLLCAVWVGTYMYQRFTEKAALEQLQEEVKVETTETPVSAEGEGAGRGSQTAESSTAPSGQEETEIFAEPYVDFTQLQQRNSEIYGWIVIPDTRVDYPIVQREGSDQGYYLDHDIDGNYSVSGSIYTENLNKKDFTDPNTLIYGHNMRNGTMFQDLHKFQDEEFFNLHPEFYIYTPEKKFTYEIFSAYEYDNRHILRSFDFSDREEYARYLESALNPRSVNKMTREGVEVTPDDRIVTLSTCIGKDTSRYLVQGVLIKEETVASSFDRNAFESEDSADREVSAGESPEDLSSEETLN
;
A
#
# COMPACT_ATOMS: atom_id res chain seq x y z
N MET A 1 18.04 51.45 44.63
CA MET A 1 18.45 50.03 44.77
C MET A 1 18.14 49.30 43.46
N ASN A 2 18.99 49.07 42.79
CA ASN A 2 19.85 48.15 42.09
C ASN A 2 19.27 47.60 40.75
N ASN A 3 18.84 48.47 39.84
CA ASN A 3 18.38 48.07 38.49
C ASN A 3 19.45 47.24 37.74
N LYS A 4 20.76 47.45 38.00
CA LYS A 4 21.83 46.69 37.33
C LYS A 4 21.88 45.19 37.74
N LYS A 5 21.54 44.85 38.99
CA LYS A 5 21.49 43.45 39.42
C LYS A 5 20.26 42.73 38.82
N THR A 6 19.13 43.43 38.80
CA THR A 6 17.91 42.87 38.22
C THR A 6 18.07 42.64 36.72
N TYR A 7 18.71 43.58 35.96
CA TYR A 7 19.01 43.38 34.54
C TYR A 7 19.96 42.19 34.27
N ARG A 8 20.98 41.98 35.11
CA ARG A 8 21.88 40.82 34.98
C ARG A 8 21.14 39.50 35.20
N ILE A 9 20.29 39.43 36.20
CA ILE A 9 19.46 38.26 36.47
C ILE A 9 18.51 38.00 35.29
N LEU A 10 17.86 39.01 34.76
CA LEU A 10 16.97 38.90 33.59
C LEU A 10 17.71 38.35 32.39
N ILE A 11 18.92 38.86 32.10
CA ILE A 11 19.73 38.38 30.94
C ILE A 11 20.13 36.91 31.17
N ILE A 12 20.51 36.51 32.36
CA ILE A 12 20.85 35.13 32.65
C ILE A 12 19.63 34.20 32.47
N VAL A 13 18.47 34.59 32.96
CA VAL A 13 17.23 33.83 32.79
C VAL A 13 16.87 33.69 31.31
N LEU A 14 16.96 34.78 30.50
CA LEU A 14 16.72 34.74 29.05
C LEU A 14 17.73 33.82 28.33
N MET A 15 19.00 33.83 28.73
CA MET A 15 20.00 32.92 28.14
C MET A 15 19.71 31.47 28.50
N ILE A 16 19.26 31.15 29.71
CA ILE A 16 18.87 29.79 30.13
C ILE A 16 17.65 29.33 29.30
N ILE A 17 16.62 30.18 29.19
CA ILE A 17 15.44 29.88 28.38
C ILE A 17 15.84 29.62 26.91
N GLY A 18 16.68 30.48 26.33
CA GLY A 18 17.20 30.30 24.98
C GLY A 18 17.95 28.98 24.78
N LEU A 19 18.79 28.61 25.77
CA LEU A 19 19.52 27.35 25.74
C LEU A 19 18.58 26.13 25.86
N LEU A 20 17.59 26.19 26.73
CA LEU A 20 16.57 25.13 26.86
C LEU A 20 15.75 24.98 25.56
N CYS A 21 15.35 26.10 24.94
CA CYS A 21 14.68 26.08 23.66
C CYS A 21 15.57 25.47 22.55
N ALA A 22 16.86 25.82 22.51
CA ALA A 22 17.80 25.27 21.54
C ALA A 22 18.00 23.75 21.72
N VAL A 23 18.13 23.29 22.96
CA VAL A 23 18.21 21.86 23.27
C VAL A 23 16.91 21.16 22.86
N TRP A 24 15.75 21.73 23.19
CA TRP A 24 14.46 21.14 22.83
C TRP A 24 14.28 21.06 21.30
N VAL A 25 14.60 22.12 20.56
CA VAL A 25 14.57 22.11 19.08
C VAL A 25 15.56 21.10 18.52
N GLY A 26 16.77 21.02 19.09
CA GLY A 26 17.79 20.05 18.67
C GLY A 26 17.35 18.61 18.85
N THR A 27 16.78 18.27 20.02
CA THR A 27 16.24 16.92 20.29
C THR A 27 15.05 16.61 19.38
N TYR A 28 14.14 17.56 19.17
CA TYR A 28 13.02 17.41 18.27
C TYR A 28 13.46 17.12 16.81
N MET A 29 14.44 17.90 16.31
CA MET A 29 14.98 17.70 14.96
C MET A 29 15.72 16.36 14.83
N TYR A 30 16.46 15.96 15.87
CA TYR A 30 17.16 14.68 15.91
C TYR A 30 16.17 13.51 15.84
N GLN A 31 15.11 13.51 16.65
CA GLN A 31 14.08 12.48 16.62
C GLN A 31 13.43 12.35 15.22
N ARG A 32 13.09 13.49 14.60
CA ARG A 32 12.52 13.51 13.24
C ARG A 32 13.44 12.91 12.20
N PHE A 33 14.74 13.16 12.32
CA PHE A 33 15.73 12.61 11.40
C PHE A 33 15.89 11.09 11.59
N THR A 34 15.95 10.63 12.86
CA THR A 34 16.09 9.20 13.16
C THR A 34 14.85 8.40 12.80
N GLU A 35 13.63 8.92 12.99
CA GLU A 35 12.37 8.27 12.58
C GLU A 35 12.36 8.00 11.07
N LYS A 36 12.74 9.00 10.27
CA LYS A 36 12.79 8.84 8.81
C LYS A 36 13.83 7.80 8.39
N ALA A 37 15.04 7.87 8.96
CA ALA A 37 16.11 6.91 8.65
C ALA A 37 15.75 5.48 9.06
N ALA A 38 15.10 5.30 10.21
CA ALA A 38 14.64 3.98 10.67
C ALA A 38 13.57 3.38 9.72
N LEU A 39 12.71 4.22 9.16
CA LEU A 39 11.69 3.78 8.22
C LEU A 39 12.31 3.39 6.86
N GLU A 40 13.22 4.19 6.32
CA GLU A 40 13.95 3.89 5.10
C GLU A 40 14.76 2.58 5.25
N GLN A 41 15.39 2.39 6.39
CA GLN A 41 16.11 1.15 6.72
C GLN A 41 15.15 -0.06 6.79
N LEU A 42 13.99 0.09 7.43
CA LEU A 42 12.98 -0.98 7.46
C LEU A 42 12.54 -1.38 6.06
N GLN A 43 12.27 -0.39 5.19
CA GLN A 43 11.85 -0.64 3.81
C GLN A 43 12.92 -1.41 3.02
N GLU A 44 14.19 -1.09 3.20
CA GLU A 44 15.30 -1.81 2.56
C GLU A 44 15.46 -3.24 3.12
N GLU A 45 15.29 -3.41 4.43
CA GLU A 45 15.51 -4.70 5.12
C GLU A 45 14.43 -5.73 4.79
N VAL A 46 13.16 -5.31 4.64
CA VAL A 46 12.02 -6.24 4.50
C VAL A 46 11.54 -6.43 3.06
N LYS A 47 11.99 -5.61 2.11
CA LYS A 47 11.64 -5.78 0.69
C LYS A 47 12.27 -7.04 0.12
N VAL A 48 11.45 -7.84 -0.55
CA VAL A 48 11.92 -9.01 -1.28
C VAL A 48 12.52 -8.53 -2.60
N GLU A 49 13.79 -8.87 -2.87
CA GLU A 49 14.42 -8.59 -4.16
C GLU A 49 13.70 -9.40 -5.25
N THR A 50 12.87 -8.72 -6.02
CA THR A 50 12.28 -9.30 -7.23
C THR A 50 13.34 -9.30 -8.31
N THR A 51 13.76 -10.49 -8.74
CA THR A 51 14.66 -10.61 -9.90
C THR A 51 13.84 -10.37 -11.17
N GLU A 52 13.67 -9.11 -11.53
CA GLU A 52 13.11 -8.77 -12.83
C GLU A 52 14.10 -9.18 -13.92
N THR A 53 13.82 -10.29 -14.59
CA THR A 53 14.42 -10.57 -15.89
C THR A 53 13.77 -9.62 -16.89
N PRO A 54 14.53 -8.72 -17.56
CA PRO A 54 13.95 -7.81 -18.54
C PRO A 54 13.46 -8.62 -19.74
N VAL A 55 12.15 -8.76 -19.88
CA VAL A 55 11.53 -9.25 -21.11
C VAL A 55 11.67 -8.13 -22.14
N SER A 56 12.62 -8.28 -23.04
CA SER A 56 12.81 -7.43 -24.20
C SER A 56 11.58 -7.52 -25.10
N ALA A 57 10.81 -6.46 -25.16
CA ALA A 57 9.75 -6.30 -26.16
C ALA A 57 10.39 -5.80 -27.47
N GLU A 58 10.71 -6.71 -28.38
CA GLU A 58 10.87 -6.39 -29.81
C GLU A 58 9.98 -7.32 -30.62
N GLY A 59 9.18 -6.74 -31.50
CA GLY A 59 8.45 -7.51 -32.50
C GLY A 59 7.24 -6.79 -33.09
N GLU A 60 7.50 -5.86 -34.00
CA GLU A 60 6.51 -5.36 -34.97
C GLU A 60 6.00 -6.49 -35.88
N GLY A 61 4.72 -6.41 -36.30
CA GLY A 61 4.25 -7.24 -37.39
C GLY A 61 2.74 -7.22 -37.61
N ALA A 62 2.29 -6.36 -38.49
CA ALA A 62 0.92 -6.30 -39.02
C ALA A 62 0.55 -7.57 -39.80
N GLY A 63 -0.71 -8.02 -39.69
CA GLY A 63 -1.26 -9.09 -40.52
C GLY A 63 -2.75 -9.32 -40.32
N ARG A 64 -3.54 -8.75 -41.21
CA ARG A 64 -4.98 -8.83 -41.39
C ARG A 64 -5.39 -10.21 -41.94
N GLY A 65 -6.44 -10.82 -41.39
CA GLY A 65 -7.06 -12.00 -42.00
C GLY A 65 -8.32 -12.50 -41.26
N SER A 66 -9.47 -12.18 -41.81
CA SER A 66 -10.80 -12.71 -41.46
C SER A 66 -10.93 -14.17 -41.88
N GLN A 67 -11.59 -15.03 -41.05
CA GLN A 67 -12.73 -15.87 -41.48
C GLN A 67 -13.23 -16.84 -40.38
N THR A 68 -14.55 -16.69 -40.15
CA THR A 68 -15.63 -17.69 -39.95
C THR A 68 -15.45 -18.93 -39.07
N ALA A 69 -16.36 -18.97 -38.11
CA ALA A 69 -16.99 -20.01 -37.34
C ALA A 69 -16.92 -21.47 -37.83
N GLU A 70 -16.69 -22.39 -36.85
CA GLU A 70 -17.58 -23.54 -36.66
C GLU A 70 -17.49 -24.09 -35.25
N SER A 71 -18.65 -24.49 -34.77
CA SER A 71 -19.02 -25.01 -33.44
C SER A 71 -18.43 -26.40 -33.21
N SER A 72 -17.87 -26.66 -32.02
CA SER A 72 -18.01 -27.97 -31.38
C SER A 72 -17.86 -27.86 -29.86
N THR A 73 -18.77 -28.52 -29.21
CA THR A 73 -19.16 -28.62 -27.82
C THR A 73 -18.03 -29.03 -26.89
N ALA A 74 -18.06 -28.44 -25.68
CA ALA A 74 -17.18 -28.58 -24.53
C ALA A 74 -17.03 -30.01 -23.98
N PRO A 75 -16.04 -30.23 -23.07
CA PRO A 75 -16.43 -30.24 -21.68
C PRO A 75 -15.67 -29.23 -20.81
N SER A 76 -16.43 -28.58 -19.97
CA SER A 76 -16.01 -27.64 -18.96
C SER A 76 -15.20 -28.33 -17.88
N GLY A 77 -13.96 -27.98 -17.80
CA GLY A 77 -13.10 -28.07 -16.67
C GLY A 77 -12.20 -26.83 -16.77
N GLN A 78 -12.71 -25.67 -16.36
CA GLN A 78 -11.83 -24.54 -16.11
C GLN A 78 -11.06 -24.88 -14.84
N GLU A 79 -9.84 -25.38 -14.98
CA GLU A 79 -8.82 -25.12 -13.98
C GLU A 79 -8.68 -23.60 -13.93
N GLU A 80 -9.26 -22.98 -12.89
CA GLU A 80 -8.90 -21.62 -12.52
C GLU A 80 -7.40 -21.67 -12.22
N THR A 81 -6.60 -21.19 -13.14
CA THR A 81 -5.18 -20.97 -12.91
C THR A 81 -5.11 -19.95 -11.81
N GLU A 82 -4.79 -20.36 -10.57
CA GLU A 82 -4.52 -19.43 -9.48
C GLU A 82 -3.40 -18.50 -9.93
N ILE A 83 -3.71 -17.21 -10.03
CA ILE A 83 -2.72 -16.18 -10.37
C ILE A 83 -2.01 -15.84 -9.08
N PHE A 84 -0.73 -16.24 -8.98
CA PHE A 84 0.12 -15.92 -7.85
C PHE A 84 0.77 -14.55 -8.05
N ALA A 85 0.74 -13.73 -7.00
CA ALA A 85 1.51 -12.50 -6.91
C ALA A 85 2.83 -12.77 -6.19
N GLU A 86 3.90 -12.10 -6.62
CA GLU A 86 5.15 -12.11 -5.89
C GLU A 86 4.99 -11.39 -4.53
N PRO A 87 5.61 -11.91 -3.45
CA PRO A 87 5.63 -11.23 -2.17
C PRO A 87 6.42 -9.92 -2.28
N TYR A 88 5.84 -8.83 -1.79
CA TYR A 88 6.49 -7.51 -1.81
C TYR A 88 7.43 -7.31 -0.61
N VAL A 89 7.04 -7.83 0.57
CA VAL A 89 7.80 -7.74 1.81
C VAL A 89 7.78 -9.06 2.58
N ASP A 90 8.80 -9.27 3.43
CA ASP A 90 8.86 -10.43 4.33
C ASP A 90 8.00 -10.20 5.57
N PHE A 91 6.76 -10.67 5.53
CA PHE A 91 5.84 -10.60 6.68
C PHE A 91 6.31 -11.43 7.88
N THR A 92 7.11 -12.48 7.68
CA THR A 92 7.64 -13.28 8.80
C THR A 92 8.57 -12.42 9.64
N GLN A 93 9.48 -11.69 9.00
CA GLN A 93 10.39 -10.76 9.67
C GLN A 93 9.64 -9.59 10.33
N LEU A 94 8.67 -9.00 9.62
CA LEU A 94 7.84 -7.92 10.14
C LEU A 94 7.06 -8.32 11.39
N GLN A 95 6.43 -9.49 11.39
CA GLN A 95 5.62 -9.99 12.51
C GLN A 95 6.47 -10.47 13.69
N GLN A 96 7.72 -10.88 13.48
CA GLN A 96 8.68 -11.10 14.56
C GLN A 96 9.02 -9.78 15.27
N ARG A 97 9.09 -8.67 14.55
CA ARG A 97 9.32 -7.33 15.10
C ARG A 97 8.09 -6.80 15.83
N ASN A 98 6.91 -6.90 15.21
CA ASN A 98 5.63 -6.53 15.80
C ASN A 98 4.51 -7.38 15.22
N SER A 99 3.91 -8.24 16.04
CA SER A 99 2.81 -9.14 15.64
C SER A 99 1.51 -8.42 15.26
N GLU A 100 1.40 -7.11 15.55
CA GLU A 100 0.26 -6.27 15.16
C GLU A 100 0.36 -5.75 13.71
N ILE A 101 1.50 -5.99 13.03
CA ILE A 101 1.65 -5.74 11.59
C ILE A 101 0.93 -6.85 10.83
N TYR A 102 -0.07 -6.48 10.02
CA TYR A 102 -0.88 -7.44 9.28
C TYR A 102 -0.99 -7.15 7.79
N GLY A 103 -0.53 -5.98 7.35
CA GLY A 103 -0.56 -5.56 5.97
C GLY A 103 0.56 -4.58 5.63
N TRP A 104 0.68 -4.28 4.36
CA TRP A 104 1.61 -3.31 3.80
C TRP A 104 0.92 -2.55 2.66
N ILE A 105 0.95 -1.21 2.67
CA ILE A 105 0.35 -0.37 1.64
C ILE A 105 1.41 0.27 0.76
N VAL A 106 1.17 0.26 -0.56
CA VAL A 106 2.01 0.93 -1.56
C VAL A 106 1.12 1.77 -2.48
N ILE A 107 1.49 3.05 -2.66
CA ILE A 107 0.90 3.92 -3.68
C ILE A 107 2.04 4.32 -4.62
N PRO A 108 2.03 3.90 -5.90
CA PRO A 108 3.08 4.20 -6.87
C PRO A 108 3.36 5.70 -7.00
N ASP A 109 4.61 6.07 -7.25
CA ASP A 109 5.09 7.44 -7.43
C ASP A 109 4.81 8.37 -6.23
N THR A 110 4.57 7.77 -5.06
CA THR A 110 4.47 8.45 -3.78
C THR A 110 5.46 7.85 -2.77
N ARG A 111 5.53 8.47 -1.59
CA ARG A 111 6.28 7.91 -0.44
C ARG A 111 5.42 7.01 0.44
N VAL A 112 4.18 6.71 0.02
CA VAL A 112 3.32 5.78 0.74
C VAL A 112 3.75 4.35 0.42
N ASP A 113 4.56 3.78 1.31
CA ASP A 113 5.16 2.47 1.22
C ASP A 113 5.45 2.01 2.66
N TYR A 114 4.38 1.56 3.38
CA TYR A 114 4.38 1.42 4.83
C TYR A 114 3.70 0.15 5.32
N PRO A 115 4.16 -0.43 6.45
CA PRO A 115 3.40 -1.44 7.16
C PRO A 115 2.07 -0.86 7.66
N ILE A 116 1.03 -1.71 7.68
CA ILE A 116 -0.26 -1.42 8.29
C ILE A 116 -0.35 -2.21 9.59
N VAL A 117 -0.64 -1.49 10.68
CA VAL A 117 -0.78 -2.07 12.02
C VAL A 117 -2.21 -1.94 12.53
N GLN A 118 -2.61 -2.88 13.40
CA GLN A 118 -3.88 -2.78 14.11
C GLN A 118 -3.71 -3.22 15.56
N ARG A 119 -3.97 -2.27 16.50
CA ARG A 119 -3.91 -2.53 17.93
C ARG A 119 -5.03 -3.44 18.38
N GLU A 120 -4.69 -4.49 19.13
CA GLU A 120 -5.67 -5.29 19.84
C GLU A 120 -6.13 -4.59 21.13
N GLY A 121 -7.37 -4.83 21.54
CA GLY A 121 -7.93 -4.25 22.76
C GLY A 121 -8.65 -2.92 22.58
N SER A 122 -8.71 -2.09 23.63
CA SER A 122 -9.57 -0.90 23.67
C SER A 122 -8.88 0.40 23.22
N ASP A 123 -7.57 0.43 23.18
CA ASP A 123 -6.81 1.63 22.80
C ASP A 123 -6.62 1.69 21.27
N GLN A 124 -7.67 2.09 20.59
CA GLN A 124 -7.70 2.15 19.13
C GLN A 124 -6.86 3.31 18.55
N GLY A 125 -6.56 4.31 19.36
CA GLY A 125 -5.71 5.44 18.97
C GLY A 125 -4.22 5.26 19.23
N TYR A 126 -3.79 4.11 19.76
CA TYR A 126 -2.39 3.86 20.14
C TYR A 126 -1.38 4.23 19.05
N TYR A 127 -1.61 3.77 17.81
CA TYR A 127 -0.72 4.02 16.69
C TYR A 127 -0.83 5.42 16.08
N LEU A 128 -1.69 6.27 16.63
CA LEU A 128 -1.72 7.69 16.25
C LEU A 128 -0.44 8.42 16.69
N ASP A 129 0.16 8.01 17.81
CA ASP A 129 1.36 8.61 18.38
C ASP A 129 2.43 7.59 18.83
N HIS A 130 2.39 6.36 18.28
CA HIS A 130 3.40 5.33 18.46
C HIS A 130 3.86 4.76 17.13
N ASP A 131 5.16 4.50 17.01
CA ASP A 131 5.73 3.79 15.89
C ASP A 131 5.46 2.26 15.97
N ILE A 132 5.91 1.53 14.95
CA ILE A 132 5.73 0.07 14.90
C ILE A 132 6.52 -0.69 15.98
N ASP A 133 7.50 -0.06 16.63
CA ASP A 133 8.26 -0.65 17.74
C ASP A 133 7.63 -0.31 19.11
N GLY A 134 6.50 0.41 19.11
CA GLY A 134 5.80 0.80 20.33
C GLY A 134 6.41 2.01 21.04
N ASN A 135 7.34 2.73 20.42
CA ASN A 135 7.89 3.96 20.95
C ASN A 135 6.98 5.15 20.62
N TYR A 136 6.94 6.13 21.51
CA TYR A 136 6.27 7.39 21.21
C TYR A 136 6.88 8.05 19.97
N SER A 137 6.07 8.35 18.99
CA SER A 137 6.43 9.00 17.73
C SER A 137 5.35 10.00 17.30
N VAL A 138 5.75 11.23 17.03
CA VAL A 138 4.83 12.26 16.50
C VAL A 138 4.30 11.89 15.11
N SER A 139 5.02 11.04 14.40
CA SER A 139 4.62 10.54 13.08
C SER A 139 3.60 9.40 13.18
N GLY A 140 3.51 8.73 14.32
CA GLY A 140 2.68 7.54 14.50
C GLY A 140 3.01 6.43 13.50
N SER A 141 2.02 5.64 13.18
CA SER A 141 2.08 4.58 12.17
C SER A 141 0.90 4.68 11.19
N ILE A 142 0.94 3.93 10.10
CA ILE A 142 -0.24 3.69 9.26
C ILE A 142 -1.03 2.57 9.90
N TYR A 143 -2.29 2.83 10.27
CA TYR A 143 -3.04 1.89 11.09
C TYR A 143 -4.54 1.83 10.75
N THR A 144 -5.17 0.75 11.20
CA THR A 144 -6.62 0.59 11.22
C THR A 144 -7.09 0.42 12.66
N GLU A 145 -8.35 0.74 12.91
CA GLU A 145 -9.02 0.39 14.16
C GLU A 145 -9.59 -1.03 14.09
N ASN A 146 -9.78 -1.69 15.25
CA ASN A 146 -10.36 -3.04 15.33
C ASN A 146 -11.88 -3.08 15.00
N LEU A 147 -12.43 -1.99 14.53
CA LEU A 147 -13.76 -1.96 13.89
C LEU A 147 -13.70 -2.61 12.50
N ASN A 148 -12.52 -2.66 11.90
CA ASN A 148 -12.27 -3.41 10.66
C ASN A 148 -11.55 -4.72 10.96
N LYS A 149 -11.82 -5.72 10.14
CA LYS A 149 -11.08 -6.98 10.10
C LYS A 149 -9.73 -6.78 9.43
N LYS A 150 -8.76 -7.63 9.78
CA LYS A 150 -7.41 -7.60 9.20
C LYS A 150 -7.32 -8.25 7.80
N ASP A 151 -8.38 -8.89 7.33
CA ASP A 151 -8.44 -9.64 6.06
C ASP A 151 -9.03 -8.84 4.88
N PHE A 152 -9.34 -7.56 5.09
CA PHE A 152 -9.93 -6.66 4.09
C PHE A 152 -11.26 -7.18 3.49
N THR A 153 -12.02 -7.97 4.26
CA THR A 153 -13.34 -8.48 3.82
C THR A 153 -14.50 -7.56 4.17
N ASP A 154 -14.26 -6.50 4.95
CA ASP A 154 -15.30 -5.52 5.28
C ASP A 154 -15.70 -4.70 4.04
N PRO A 155 -16.96 -4.21 3.98
CA PRO A 155 -17.40 -3.33 2.89
C PRO A 155 -16.55 -2.06 2.75
N ASN A 156 -16.09 -1.49 3.87
CA ASN A 156 -15.18 -0.34 3.88
C ASN A 156 -14.10 -0.52 4.96
N THR A 157 -12.85 -0.65 4.54
CA THR A 157 -11.71 -0.65 5.45
C THR A 157 -11.11 0.75 5.52
N LEU A 158 -11.03 1.33 6.72
CA LEU A 158 -10.54 2.69 6.94
C LEU A 158 -9.11 2.66 7.49
N ILE A 159 -8.17 3.20 6.72
CA ILE A 159 -6.75 3.26 7.05
C ILE A 159 -6.37 4.71 7.36
N TYR A 160 -5.75 4.92 8.50
CA TYR A 160 -5.33 6.23 9.00
C TYR A 160 -3.83 6.43 8.87
N GLY A 161 -3.42 7.66 8.60
CA GLY A 161 -2.03 8.09 8.64
C GLY A 161 -1.91 9.60 8.76
N HIS A 162 -0.87 10.07 9.44
CA HIS A 162 -0.61 11.49 9.61
C HIS A 162 -0.25 12.20 8.30
N ASN A 163 -0.59 13.50 8.22
CA ASN A 163 -0.08 14.43 7.23
C ASN A 163 1.17 15.11 7.78
N MET A 164 2.35 14.56 7.49
CA MET A 164 3.60 15.03 8.06
C MET A 164 4.29 16.07 7.16
N ARG A 165 4.69 17.23 7.73
CA ARG A 165 5.37 18.29 6.98
C ARG A 165 6.71 17.88 6.34
N ASN A 166 7.35 16.82 6.85
CA ASN A 166 8.58 16.25 6.28
C ASN A 166 8.30 15.32 5.09
N GLY A 167 7.04 15.16 4.72
CA GLY A 167 6.62 14.37 3.58
C GLY A 167 6.41 12.88 3.86
N THR A 168 6.49 12.43 5.12
CA THR A 168 6.24 11.02 5.49
C THR A 168 4.77 10.76 5.77
N MET A 169 4.45 9.50 6.02
CA MET A 169 3.11 8.98 6.28
C MET A 169 2.16 9.26 5.11
N PHE A 170 0.94 9.72 5.35
CA PHE A 170 -0.06 9.99 4.33
C PHE A 170 -0.02 11.42 3.76
N GLN A 171 1.10 12.12 3.89
CA GLN A 171 1.23 13.46 3.31
C GLN A 171 1.05 13.44 1.80
N ASP A 172 1.58 12.42 1.10
CA ASP A 172 1.51 12.34 -0.35
C ASP A 172 0.11 12.02 -0.89
N LEU A 173 -0.87 11.68 -0.05
CA LEU A 173 -2.27 11.63 -0.47
C LEU A 173 -2.76 12.98 -1.02
N HIS A 174 -2.17 14.09 -0.56
CA HIS A 174 -2.50 15.42 -1.08
C HIS A 174 -2.07 15.67 -2.53
N LYS A 175 -1.22 14.80 -3.12
CA LYS A 175 -0.92 14.82 -4.56
C LYS A 175 -2.16 14.55 -5.41
N PHE A 176 -3.11 13.77 -4.89
CA PHE A 176 -4.38 13.46 -5.56
C PHE A 176 -5.33 14.67 -5.65
N GLN A 177 -4.95 15.85 -5.14
CA GLN A 177 -5.62 17.12 -5.41
C GLN A 177 -5.27 17.68 -6.79
N ASP A 178 -4.17 17.22 -7.39
CA ASP A 178 -3.76 17.57 -8.74
C ASP A 178 -4.42 16.61 -9.75
N GLU A 179 -5.08 17.15 -10.76
CA GLU A 179 -5.85 16.38 -11.73
C GLU A 179 -4.96 15.48 -12.60
N GLU A 180 -3.77 15.96 -12.98
CA GLU A 180 -2.83 15.18 -13.76
C GLU A 180 -2.33 13.97 -12.94
N PHE A 181 -1.94 14.21 -11.68
CA PHE A 181 -1.51 13.15 -10.78
C PHE A 181 -2.62 12.14 -10.53
N PHE A 182 -3.85 12.58 -10.23
CA PHE A 182 -5.01 11.71 -10.03
C PHE A 182 -5.28 10.81 -11.24
N ASN A 183 -5.17 11.35 -12.46
CA ASN A 183 -5.43 10.60 -13.68
C ASN A 183 -4.31 9.60 -14.02
N LEU A 184 -3.05 9.94 -13.76
CA LEU A 184 -1.90 9.09 -14.05
C LEU A 184 -1.70 7.95 -13.02
N HIS A 185 -2.23 8.10 -11.80
CA HIS A 185 -2.04 7.14 -10.71
C HIS A 185 -3.40 6.56 -10.29
N PRO A 186 -3.96 5.63 -11.09
CA PRO A 186 -5.30 5.10 -10.82
C PRO A 186 -5.35 4.09 -9.68
N GLU A 187 -4.23 3.50 -9.26
CA GLU A 187 -4.23 2.34 -8.39
C GLU A 187 -3.34 2.51 -7.15
N PHE A 188 -3.68 1.76 -6.12
CA PHE A 188 -2.79 1.45 -5.00
C PHE A 188 -2.92 -0.03 -4.62
N TYR A 189 -1.91 -0.52 -3.90
CA TYR A 189 -1.80 -1.93 -3.56
C TYR A 189 -1.74 -2.12 -2.05
N ILE A 190 -2.38 -3.19 -1.59
CA ILE A 190 -2.25 -3.68 -0.21
C ILE A 190 -1.79 -5.13 -0.28
N TYR A 191 -0.74 -5.43 0.46
CA TYR A 191 -0.21 -6.77 0.63
C TYR A 191 -0.52 -7.26 2.04
N THR A 192 -0.82 -8.53 2.16
CA THR A 192 -0.89 -9.29 3.42
C THR A 192 0.02 -10.50 3.29
N PRO A 193 0.23 -11.31 4.35
CA PRO A 193 0.99 -12.55 4.23
C PRO A 193 0.51 -13.51 3.14
N GLU A 194 -0.78 -13.46 2.81
CA GLU A 194 -1.43 -14.42 1.93
C GLU A 194 -1.90 -13.83 0.61
N LYS A 195 -2.11 -12.51 0.55
CA LYS A 195 -2.81 -11.88 -0.57
C LYS A 195 -2.22 -10.54 -0.98
N LYS A 196 -2.34 -10.24 -2.26
CA LYS A 196 -2.21 -8.90 -2.83
C LYS A 196 -3.57 -8.42 -3.28
N PHE A 197 -3.94 -7.22 -2.86
CA PHE A 197 -5.15 -6.52 -3.26
C PHE A 197 -4.79 -5.31 -4.12
N THR A 198 -5.43 -5.17 -5.28
CA THR A 198 -5.33 -3.99 -6.13
C THR A 198 -6.63 -3.21 -6.02
N TYR A 199 -6.49 -1.94 -5.68
CA TYR A 199 -7.62 -1.01 -5.56
C TYR A 199 -7.53 0.07 -6.62
N GLU A 200 -8.63 0.31 -7.37
CA GLU A 200 -8.75 1.43 -8.27
C GLU A 200 -9.29 2.66 -7.53
N ILE A 201 -8.55 3.77 -7.57
CA ILE A 201 -8.93 5.03 -6.92
C ILE A 201 -10.08 5.66 -7.71
N PHE A 202 -11.26 5.73 -7.10
CA PHE A 202 -12.44 6.33 -7.71
C PHE A 202 -12.72 7.75 -7.21
N SER A 203 -12.23 8.11 -6.00
CA SER A 203 -12.54 9.41 -5.38
C SER A 203 -11.44 9.89 -4.44
N ALA A 204 -11.15 11.20 -4.48
CA ALA A 204 -10.23 11.87 -3.55
C ALA A 204 -10.80 13.26 -3.20
N TYR A 205 -11.04 13.58 -1.92
CA TYR A 205 -11.73 14.81 -1.53
C TYR A 205 -11.53 15.19 -0.07
N GLU A 206 -11.86 16.46 0.25
CA GLU A 206 -11.93 16.94 1.63
C GLU A 206 -13.24 16.49 2.29
N TYR A 207 -13.14 15.96 3.49
CA TYR A 207 -14.23 15.46 4.30
C TYR A 207 -14.19 16.08 5.71
N ASP A 208 -15.30 16.08 6.44
CA ASP A 208 -15.31 16.51 7.84
C ASP A 208 -14.58 15.49 8.74
N ASN A 209 -14.42 15.79 10.02
CA ASN A 209 -13.68 14.95 10.96
C ASN A 209 -14.53 13.87 11.65
N ARG A 210 -15.76 13.61 11.17
CA ARG A 210 -16.58 12.54 11.77
C ARG A 210 -15.91 11.19 11.57
N HIS A 211 -16.12 10.32 12.52
CA HIS A 211 -15.61 8.97 12.49
C HIS A 211 -16.47 8.11 11.53
N ILE A 212 -15.98 7.82 10.34
CA ILE A 212 -16.74 7.19 9.25
C ILE A 212 -17.36 5.86 9.71
N LEU A 213 -16.55 4.93 10.26
CA LEU A 213 -17.03 3.59 10.69
C LEU A 213 -18.04 3.61 11.85
N ARG A 214 -18.20 4.74 12.55
CA ARG A 214 -19.20 4.91 13.62
C ARG A 214 -20.38 5.75 13.18
N SER A 215 -20.28 6.42 12.03
CA SER A 215 -21.30 7.31 11.49
C SER A 215 -22.20 6.64 10.47
N PHE A 216 -21.78 5.49 9.94
CA PHE A 216 -22.50 4.71 8.94
C PHE A 216 -22.50 3.24 9.34
N ASP A 217 -23.63 2.57 9.14
CA ASP A 217 -23.74 1.12 9.25
C ASP A 217 -23.47 0.49 7.87
N PHE A 218 -22.23 0.04 7.67
CA PHE A 218 -21.81 -0.61 6.42
C PHE A 218 -22.39 -2.02 6.25
N SER A 219 -23.03 -2.60 7.27
CA SER A 219 -23.78 -3.85 7.16
C SER A 219 -25.19 -3.65 6.59
N ASP A 220 -25.72 -2.43 6.69
CA ASP A 220 -26.95 -2.02 6.02
C ASP A 220 -26.66 -1.61 4.56
N ARG A 221 -27.11 -2.44 3.61
CA ARG A 221 -26.89 -2.24 2.19
C ARG A 221 -27.40 -0.88 1.68
N GLU A 222 -28.52 -0.39 2.16
CA GLU A 222 -29.07 0.91 1.73
C GLU A 222 -28.25 2.07 2.29
N GLU A 223 -27.76 1.95 3.53
CA GLU A 223 -26.89 2.96 4.12
C GLU A 223 -25.52 2.98 3.44
N TYR A 224 -24.96 1.81 3.15
CA TYR A 224 -23.74 1.71 2.36
C TYR A 224 -23.91 2.29 0.94
N ALA A 225 -25.04 2.03 0.26
CA ALA A 225 -25.33 2.65 -1.03
C ALA A 225 -25.35 4.19 -0.96
N ARG A 226 -25.98 4.76 0.08
CA ARG A 226 -25.99 6.22 0.30
C ARG A 226 -24.59 6.79 0.58
N TYR A 227 -23.76 6.04 1.33
CA TYR A 227 -22.37 6.42 1.55
C TYR A 227 -21.59 6.45 0.22
N LEU A 228 -21.69 5.40 -0.59
CA LEU A 228 -21.03 5.30 -1.90
C LEU A 228 -21.50 6.42 -2.85
N GLU A 229 -22.79 6.72 -2.90
CA GLU A 229 -23.31 7.86 -3.68
C GLU A 229 -22.65 9.18 -3.24
N SER A 230 -22.49 9.38 -1.94
CA SER A 230 -21.82 10.57 -1.40
C SER A 230 -20.33 10.60 -1.68
N ALA A 231 -19.68 9.44 -1.79
CA ALA A 231 -18.26 9.31 -2.10
C ALA A 231 -17.96 9.47 -3.61
N LEU A 232 -18.87 9.00 -4.46
CA LEU A 232 -18.79 9.22 -5.93
C LEU A 232 -19.12 10.66 -6.32
N ASN A 233 -19.96 11.37 -5.51
CA ASN A 233 -20.36 12.75 -5.75
C ASN A 233 -20.10 13.63 -4.53
N PRO A 234 -18.83 13.81 -4.10
CA PRO A 234 -18.53 14.56 -2.89
C PRO A 234 -18.96 16.03 -3.01
N ARG A 235 -19.48 16.59 -1.91
CA ARG A 235 -19.87 17.99 -1.84
C ARG A 235 -18.70 18.95 -1.62
N SER A 236 -17.48 18.43 -1.58
CA SER A 236 -16.25 19.22 -1.44
C SER A 236 -15.96 20.06 -2.68
N VAL A 237 -15.38 21.24 -2.46
CA VAL A 237 -14.82 22.06 -3.56
C VAL A 237 -13.54 21.45 -4.09
N ASN A 238 -12.71 20.91 -3.18
CA ASN A 238 -11.48 20.20 -3.53
C ASN A 238 -11.78 18.71 -3.63
N LYS A 239 -12.16 18.28 -4.82
CA LYS A 239 -12.49 16.87 -5.09
C LYS A 239 -11.99 16.45 -6.45
N MET A 240 -11.59 15.19 -6.54
CA MET A 240 -11.35 14.43 -7.76
C MET A 240 -12.23 13.19 -7.74
N THR A 241 -12.84 12.88 -8.86
CA THR A 241 -13.63 11.65 -9.05
C THR A 241 -13.32 11.07 -10.41
N ARG A 242 -13.18 9.75 -10.49
CA ARG A 242 -12.84 9.04 -11.73
C ARG A 242 -14.11 8.68 -12.47
N GLU A 243 -14.24 9.17 -13.70
CA GLU A 243 -15.35 8.83 -14.58
C GLU A 243 -15.25 7.38 -15.03
N GLY A 244 -16.40 6.71 -15.12
CA GLY A 244 -16.49 5.33 -15.63
C GLY A 244 -16.20 4.24 -14.59
N VAL A 245 -15.81 4.58 -13.36
CA VAL A 245 -15.70 3.61 -12.27
C VAL A 245 -17.06 3.49 -11.59
N GLU A 246 -17.63 2.30 -11.67
CA GLU A 246 -18.88 1.96 -10.98
C GLU A 246 -18.53 1.29 -9.65
N VAL A 247 -19.11 1.77 -8.55
CA VAL A 247 -18.96 1.19 -7.22
C VAL A 247 -20.35 0.93 -6.64
N THR A 248 -20.60 -0.29 -6.24
CA THR A 248 -21.88 -0.77 -5.73
C THR A 248 -21.76 -1.29 -4.30
N PRO A 249 -22.87 -1.51 -3.57
CA PRO A 249 -22.83 -2.12 -2.24
C PRO A 249 -22.36 -3.59 -2.20
N ASP A 250 -22.07 -4.20 -3.33
CA ASP A 250 -21.47 -5.53 -3.41
C ASP A 250 -19.94 -5.46 -3.44
N ASP A 251 -19.39 -4.28 -3.68
CA ASP A 251 -17.96 -4.04 -3.78
C ASP A 251 -17.36 -3.74 -2.40
N ARG A 252 -16.08 -4.06 -2.26
CA ARG A 252 -15.25 -3.70 -1.11
C ARG A 252 -14.42 -2.48 -1.44
N ILE A 253 -14.41 -1.49 -0.55
CA ILE A 253 -13.59 -0.30 -0.71
C ILE A 253 -12.58 -0.15 0.43
N VAL A 254 -11.52 0.57 0.15
CA VAL A 254 -10.58 1.08 1.16
C VAL A 254 -10.64 2.60 1.15
N THR A 255 -10.74 3.18 2.33
CA THR A 255 -10.69 4.63 2.56
C THR A 255 -9.38 4.98 3.26
N LEU A 256 -8.48 5.69 2.58
CA LEU A 256 -7.27 6.26 3.17
C LEU A 256 -7.59 7.63 3.73
N SER A 257 -7.27 7.87 5.00
CA SER A 257 -7.65 9.09 5.72
C SER A 257 -6.45 9.80 6.33
N THR A 258 -6.28 11.08 6.01
CA THR A 258 -5.26 11.94 6.60
C THR A 258 -5.80 13.33 6.96
N CYS A 259 -5.04 14.12 7.72
CA CYS A 259 -5.41 15.49 8.09
C CYS A 259 -5.10 16.49 6.97
N ILE A 260 -5.87 17.57 6.87
CA ILE A 260 -5.59 18.69 5.96
C ILE A 260 -4.97 19.92 6.66
N GLY A 261 -4.36 19.69 7.82
CA GLY A 261 -3.77 20.78 8.62
C GLY A 261 -4.76 21.54 9.49
N LYS A 262 -6.02 21.11 9.54
CA LYS A 262 -7.08 21.58 10.46
C LYS A 262 -7.69 20.38 11.18
N ASP A 263 -7.94 20.50 12.46
CA ASP A 263 -8.52 19.41 13.28
C ASP A 263 -9.95 19.04 12.87
N THR A 264 -10.62 19.92 12.10
CA THR A 264 -12.02 19.75 11.70
C THR A 264 -12.22 19.06 10.37
N SER A 265 -11.17 18.71 9.66
CA SER A 265 -11.29 18.16 8.30
C SER A 265 -10.23 17.10 8.02
N ARG A 266 -10.59 16.17 7.14
CA ARG A 266 -9.75 15.09 6.64
C ARG A 266 -9.65 15.18 5.12
N TYR A 267 -8.58 14.63 4.58
CA TYR A 267 -8.48 14.32 3.16
C TYR A 267 -8.61 12.80 2.99
N LEU A 268 -9.53 12.40 2.16
CA LEU A 268 -9.81 11.00 1.86
C LEU A 268 -9.36 10.67 0.45
N VAL A 269 -8.76 9.49 0.27
CA VAL A 269 -8.55 8.84 -1.03
C VAL A 269 -9.21 7.48 -0.93
N GLN A 270 -10.15 7.18 -1.85
CA GLN A 270 -10.95 5.97 -1.80
C GLN A 270 -10.73 5.12 -3.04
N GLY A 271 -10.46 3.84 -2.81
CA GLY A 271 -10.29 2.85 -3.87
C GLY A 271 -11.28 1.71 -3.74
N VAL A 272 -11.79 1.23 -4.87
CA VAL A 272 -12.59 0.02 -4.97
C VAL A 272 -11.69 -1.16 -5.33
N LEU A 273 -11.92 -2.31 -4.70
CA LEU A 273 -11.17 -3.53 -4.99
C LEU A 273 -11.48 -4.03 -6.41
N ILE A 274 -10.45 -4.13 -7.24
CA ILE A 274 -10.58 -4.62 -8.63
C ILE A 274 -9.88 -5.97 -8.85
N LYS A 275 -8.93 -6.34 -7.98
CA LYS A 275 -8.20 -7.60 -8.12
C LYS A 275 -7.72 -8.10 -6.76
N GLU A 276 -7.83 -9.41 -6.56
CA GLU A 276 -7.31 -10.14 -5.41
C GLU A 276 -6.46 -11.30 -5.92
N GLU A 277 -5.22 -11.38 -5.48
CA GLU A 277 -4.23 -12.37 -5.91
C GLU A 277 -3.67 -13.08 -4.69
N THR A 278 -3.48 -14.39 -4.75
CA THR A 278 -2.79 -15.16 -3.72
C THR A 278 -1.28 -14.89 -3.83
N VAL A 279 -0.61 -14.65 -2.71
CA VAL A 279 0.86 -14.53 -2.69
C VAL A 279 1.47 -15.93 -2.66
N ALA A 280 2.39 -16.22 -3.60
CA ALA A 280 3.09 -17.49 -3.64
C ALA A 280 3.87 -17.75 -2.35
N SER A 281 3.61 -18.86 -1.68
CA SER A 281 4.40 -19.27 -0.52
C SER A 281 5.81 -19.68 -0.96
N SER A 282 6.76 -19.65 -0.02
CA SER A 282 8.12 -20.16 -0.31
C SER A 282 8.13 -21.65 -0.69
N PHE A 283 7.10 -22.39 -0.28
CA PHE A 283 6.90 -23.78 -0.63
C PHE A 283 6.45 -23.93 -2.10
N ASP A 284 5.53 -23.08 -2.54
CA ASP A 284 5.00 -23.11 -3.90
C ASP A 284 6.07 -22.66 -4.91
N ARG A 285 6.92 -21.68 -4.55
CA ARG A 285 8.05 -21.23 -5.38
C ARG A 285 9.03 -22.37 -5.67
N ASN A 286 9.40 -23.17 -4.68
CA ASN A 286 10.30 -24.30 -4.87
C ASN A 286 9.70 -25.40 -5.77
N ALA A 287 8.37 -25.52 -5.82
CA ALA A 287 7.70 -26.43 -6.72
C ALA A 287 7.77 -25.94 -8.18
N PHE A 288 7.51 -24.65 -8.42
CA PHE A 288 7.62 -24.03 -9.75
C PHE A 288 9.04 -24.04 -10.30
N GLU A 289 10.05 -23.68 -9.49
CA GLU A 289 11.46 -23.73 -9.91
C GLU A 289 11.93 -25.15 -10.23
N SER A 290 11.36 -26.18 -9.56
CA SER A 290 11.69 -27.58 -9.85
C SER A 290 11.06 -28.08 -11.14
N GLU A 291 9.90 -27.59 -11.55
CA GLU A 291 9.25 -27.94 -12.82
C GLU A 291 9.94 -27.25 -14.01
N ASP A 292 10.29 -25.97 -13.90
CA ASP A 292 11.02 -25.23 -14.95
C ASP A 292 12.44 -25.75 -15.16
N SER A 293 13.10 -26.25 -14.12
CA SER A 293 14.40 -26.89 -14.22
C SER A 293 14.31 -28.29 -14.86
N ALA A 294 13.24 -29.04 -14.61
CA ALA A 294 13.01 -30.36 -15.20
C ALA A 294 12.73 -30.27 -16.71
N ASP A 295 11.95 -29.28 -17.14
CA ASP A 295 11.67 -29.04 -18.57
C ASP A 295 12.90 -28.55 -19.35
N ARG A 296 13.82 -27.83 -18.71
CA ARG A 296 15.10 -27.42 -19.33
C ARG A 296 16.08 -28.58 -19.49
N GLU A 297 16.11 -29.56 -18.60
CA GLU A 297 16.97 -30.76 -18.75
C GLU A 297 16.45 -31.69 -19.84
N VAL A 298 15.12 -31.79 -20.03
CA VAL A 298 14.54 -32.64 -21.10
C VAL A 298 14.80 -32.05 -22.48
N SER A 299 14.86 -30.72 -22.65
CA SER A 299 15.12 -30.08 -23.92
C SER A 299 16.61 -30.04 -24.33
N ALA A 300 17.52 -30.31 -23.41
CA ALA A 300 18.98 -30.32 -23.66
C ALA A 300 19.55 -31.72 -24.04
N GLY A 301 18.74 -32.77 -24.03
CA GLY A 301 19.13 -34.16 -24.18
C GLY A 301 19.06 -34.76 -25.60
N GLU A 302 18.53 -34.02 -26.59
CA GLU A 302 18.48 -34.53 -27.98
C GLU A 302 19.60 -33.90 -28.86
N SER A 303 20.76 -34.50 -28.82
CA SER A 303 21.81 -34.36 -29.90
C SER A 303 21.54 -35.41 -30.96
N PRO A 304 21.52 -35.08 -32.26
CA PRO A 304 21.40 -36.07 -33.32
C PRO A 304 22.70 -36.81 -33.47
N GLU A 305 22.68 -38.12 -33.21
CA GLU A 305 23.78 -39.01 -33.56
C GLU A 305 23.94 -39.14 -35.06
N ASP A 306 25.15 -38.94 -35.44
CA ASP A 306 25.86 -39.04 -36.71
C ASP A 306 25.58 -40.36 -37.46
N LEU A 307 24.98 -40.30 -38.63
CA LEU A 307 24.92 -41.37 -39.61
C LEU A 307 26.01 -41.15 -40.62
N SER A 308 27.22 -41.61 -40.33
CA SER A 308 28.25 -41.80 -41.37
C SER A 308 28.22 -43.23 -41.91
N SER A 309 27.80 -43.29 -43.14
CA SER A 309 27.93 -44.41 -44.09
C SER A 309 29.36 -44.88 -44.30
N GLU A 310 29.59 -46.18 -44.25
CA GLU A 310 30.70 -46.82 -45.01
C GLU A 310 30.12 -47.82 -46.01
N GLU A 311 30.20 -47.43 -47.28
CA GLU A 311 30.25 -48.32 -48.42
C GLU A 311 31.64 -48.90 -48.53
N THR A 312 31.80 -50.25 -48.59
CA THR A 312 32.86 -50.91 -49.35
C THR A 312 32.40 -52.27 -49.84
N LEU A 313 32.22 -52.35 -51.10
CA LEU A 313 32.72 -53.25 -52.14
C LEU A 313 33.18 -54.69 -51.72
N ASN A 314 32.45 -55.71 -52.14
CA ASN A 314 32.84 -56.74 -53.13
C ASN A 314 31.62 -57.57 -53.51
#